data_75999bdb87675ddf411ed86d29983549
#
_entry.id   75999bdb87675ddf411ed86d29983549
#
_cell.length_a   1.000
_cell.length_b   1.000
_cell.length_c   1.000
_cell.angle_alpha   90.00
_cell.angle_beta   90.00
_cell.angle_gamma   90.00
#
_symmetry.space_group_name_H-M   'P 1'
#
loop_
_entity.id
_entity.type
_entity.pdbx_description
1 polymer ?
#
loop_
_entity_poly.entity_id
_entity_poly.type
_entity_poly.pdbx_seq_one_letter_code
_entity_poly.pdbx_strand_id
1 'polypeptide(L)'
;MNEIYISYAWKDNNSESGKRREELVDQICDTLLAQNYKLIRDRDHLSLGKSIKQFMESIGRGNYVILVISDKYLKSEYCMFEAVEVIKSKEYEQRIFPIVLEDADIYSKEGQFHYINYWKQQKEKIEKIVNEDFHSDIYSAIHNISDKIIEISHQIDDFIFFIADKLSINPMKNFDGFINQLTSSIQDDAAKLRSNQNILVAGTGNYQLAPEIYLTAKHLGEKIAKYNYNLITGGWQGVDYVVAESFANQLALKNIPLSRKLTQVVVHGTQPTFRGGTLEYTEPGINEWLKCLQKADVVILLGGLGGTYETYLYAKQEKIPVIPIVCTNGDAKRVFDEILKDWNTQIMGNISITKFKSLNQYINNEMTAEDVVNDVMDIVNEIIFNQTVFKL
;
A
#
# COMPACT_ATOMS: atom_id res chain seq x y z
N MET A 1 0.23 -1.93 -4.91
CA MET A 1 1.70 -1.89 -5.17
C MET A 1 2.22 -0.68 -4.43
N ASN A 2 3.17 -0.88 -3.48
CA ASN A 2 3.67 0.22 -2.66
C ASN A 2 4.49 1.18 -3.53
N GLU A 3 4.16 2.47 -3.48
CA GLU A 3 4.93 3.50 -4.15
C GLU A 3 6.01 4.02 -3.19
N ILE A 4 7.23 4.18 -3.68
CA ILE A 4 8.34 4.73 -2.93
C ILE A 4 8.73 6.05 -3.60
N TYR A 5 8.67 7.12 -2.84
CA TYR A 5 9.10 8.43 -3.28
C TYR A 5 10.56 8.65 -2.93
N ILE A 6 11.32 9.21 -3.87
CA ILE A 6 12.72 9.57 -3.64
C ILE A 6 12.85 11.08 -3.86
N SER A 7 13.07 11.78 -2.73
CA SER A 7 13.32 13.22 -2.70
C SER A 7 14.80 13.48 -2.53
N TYR A 8 15.40 14.28 -3.43
CA TYR A 8 16.82 14.65 -3.39
C TYR A 8 17.09 15.96 -4.14
N ALA A 9 18.14 16.66 -3.78
CA ALA A 9 18.53 17.90 -4.47
C ALA A 9 19.25 17.59 -5.79
N TRP A 10 18.57 17.78 -6.90
CA TRP A 10 19.07 17.54 -8.27
C TRP A 10 19.64 18.83 -8.92
N LYS A 11 20.10 18.77 -10.19
CA LYS A 11 20.73 19.88 -10.94
C LYS A 11 22.10 20.34 -10.45
N ASP A 12 22.95 19.40 -10.01
CA ASP A 12 24.31 19.71 -9.55
C ASP A 12 25.32 18.67 -10.05
N ASN A 13 25.16 18.23 -11.30
CA ASN A 13 25.97 17.12 -11.85
C ASN A 13 27.42 17.53 -12.15
N ASN A 14 27.81 18.80 -11.92
CA ASN A 14 29.17 19.28 -12.14
C ASN A 14 30.07 19.13 -10.91
N SER A 15 29.49 18.97 -9.72
CA SER A 15 30.25 18.70 -8.50
C SER A 15 30.47 17.22 -8.28
N GLU A 16 31.54 16.82 -7.63
CA GLU A 16 31.82 15.41 -7.32
C GLU A 16 30.77 14.84 -6.34
N SER A 17 30.35 15.62 -5.35
CA SER A 17 29.28 15.27 -4.43
C SER A 17 27.93 15.11 -5.16
N GLY A 18 27.65 15.97 -6.13
CA GLY A 18 26.46 15.86 -6.97
C GLY A 18 26.43 14.58 -7.80
N LYS A 19 27.54 14.19 -8.40
CA LYS A 19 27.67 12.93 -9.17
C LYS A 19 27.44 11.71 -8.29
N ARG A 20 28.12 11.64 -7.12
CA ARG A 20 27.96 10.53 -6.17
C ARG A 20 26.52 10.40 -5.67
N ARG A 21 25.83 11.52 -5.45
CA ARG A 21 24.42 11.52 -5.06
C ARG A 21 23.52 10.95 -6.14
N GLU A 22 23.70 11.36 -7.41
CA GLU A 22 22.94 10.83 -8.55
C GLU A 22 23.21 9.32 -8.73
N GLU A 23 24.46 8.89 -8.68
CA GLU A 23 24.84 7.48 -8.77
C GLU A 23 24.18 6.64 -7.66
N LEU A 24 24.15 7.12 -6.43
CA LEU A 24 23.47 6.46 -5.31
C LEU A 24 21.98 6.35 -5.56
N VAL A 25 21.33 7.44 -5.98
CA VAL A 25 19.89 7.46 -6.26
C VAL A 25 19.57 6.50 -7.40
N ASP A 26 20.37 6.48 -8.47
CA ASP A 26 20.21 5.55 -9.58
C ASP A 26 20.34 4.10 -9.12
N GLN A 27 21.35 3.77 -8.32
CA GLN A 27 21.55 2.42 -7.78
C GLN A 27 20.37 1.96 -6.90
N ILE A 28 19.84 2.84 -6.04
CA ILE A 28 18.65 2.56 -5.22
C ILE A 28 17.45 2.29 -6.12
N CYS A 29 17.24 3.14 -7.13
CA CYS A 29 16.14 2.98 -8.07
C CYS A 29 16.20 1.66 -8.84
N ASP A 30 17.34 1.34 -9.43
CA ASP A 30 17.51 0.12 -10.22
C ASP A 30 17.27 -1.14 -9.36
N THR A 31 17.78 -1.11 -8.13
CA THR A 31 17.60 -2.25 -7.19
C THR A 31 16.14 -2.44 -6.79
N LEU A 32 15.43 -1.36 -6.49
CA LEU A 32 14.02 -1.44 -6.08
C LEU A 32 13.08 -1.75 -7.26
N LEU A 33 13.37 -1.22 -8.45
CA LEU A 33 12.64 -1.56 -9.69
C LEU A 33 12.80 -3.05 -10.03
N ALA A 34 14.01 -3.61 -9.88
CA ALA A 34 14.25 -5.04 -10.06
C ALA A 34 13.46 -5.92 -9.07
N GLN A 35 13.09 -5.38 -7.92
CA GLN A 35 12.21 -6.01 -6.92
C GLN A 35 10.71 -5.70 -7.11
N ASN A 36 10.32 -5.13 -8.26
CA ASN A 36 8.95 -4.76 -8.61
C ASN A 36 8.29 -3.68 -7.71
N TYR A 37 9.08 -2.80 -7.08
CA TYR A 37 8.53 -1.62 -6.43
C TYR A 37 8.24 -0.53 -7.45
N LYS A 38 7.19 0.25 -7.24
CA LYS A 38 6.90 1.43 -8.04
C LYS A 38 7.63 2.63 -7.44
N LEU A 39 8.45 3.29 -8.25
CA LEU A 39 9.25 4.43 -7.83
C LEU A 39 8.74 5.73 -8.45
N ILE A 40 8.80 6.80 -7.67
CA ILE A 40 8.48 8.15 -8.10
C ILE A 40 9.66 9.03 -7.69
N ARG A 41 10.35 9.57 -8.69
CA ARG A 41 11.45 10.53 -8.47
C ARG A 41 10.92 11.95 -8.57
N ASP A 42 11.37 12.82 -7.71
CA ASP A 42 11.09 14.25 -7.74
C ASP A 42 11.36 14.86 -9.13
N ARG A 43 12.52 14.57 -9.73
CA ARG A 43 12.91 15.06 -11.06
C ARG A 43 11.92 14.72 -12.19
N ASP A 44 11.34 13.53 -12.15
CA ASP A 44 10.51 13.01 -13.24
C ASP A 44 9.09 13.60 -13.22
N HIS A 45 8.63 14.05 -12.05
CA HIS A 45 7.30 14.66 -11.90
C HIS A 45 7.23 16.13 -12.31
N LEU A 46 8.30 16.90 -12.14
CA LEU A 46 8.36 18.29 -12.58
C LEU A 46 8.31 18.43 -14.12
N SER A 47 8.78 17.40 -14.85
CA SER A 47 8.70 17.35 -16.32
C SER A 47 7.27 17.15 -16.85
N LEU A 48 6.32 16.69 -16.03
CA LEU A 48 4.94 16.40 -16.42
C LEU A 48 3.95 17.55 -16.12
N GLY A 49 4.43 18.74 -15.73
CA GLY A 49 3.60 19.92 -15.50
C GLY A 49 2.66 19.83 -14.29
N LYS A 50 2.85 18.84 -13.39
CA LYS A 50 2.14 18.78 -12.11
C LYS A 50 2.70 19.84 -11.17
N SER A 51 1.83 20.59 -10.47
CA SER A 51 2.28 21.55 -9.48
C SER A 51 2.98 20.81 -8.32
N ILE A 52 4.03 21.42 -7.78
CA ILE A 52 4.74 20.92 -6.58
C ILE A 52 3.76 20.59 -5.46
N LYS A 53 2.70 21.40 -5.29
CA LYS A 53 1.65 21.13 -4.31
C LYS A 53 0.91 19.81 -4.55
N GLN A 54 0.58 19.46 -5.81
CA GLN A 54 -0.07 18.17 -6.14
C GLN A 54 0.86 16.99 -5.93
N PHE A 55 2.15 17.17 -6.22
CA PHE A 55 3.18 16.19 -5.90
C PHE A 55 3.31 16.01 -4.38
N MET A 56 3.33 17.11 -3.61
CA MET A 56 3.38 17.11 -2.15
C MET A 56 2.18 16.39 -1.52
N GLU A 57 0.98 16.67 -2.02
CA GLU A 57 -0.23 15.95 -1.60
C GLU A 57 -0.16 14.47 -1.94
N SER A 58 0.55 14.10 -3.01
CA SER A 58 0.76 12.70 -3.39
C SER A 58 1.86 12.03 -2.55
N ILE A 59 2.91 12.74 -2.12
CA ILE A 59 3.89 12.24 -1.13
C ILE A 59 3.18 11.95 0.20
N GLY A 60 2.34 12.87 0.67
CA GLY A 60 1.53 12.67 1.87
C GLY A 60 0.64 11.42 1.81
N ARG A 61 0.29 10.96 0.61
CA ARG A 61 -0.45 9.73 0.33
C ARG A 61 0.45 8.55 -0.07
N GLY A 62 1.72 8.80 -0.38
CA GLY A 62 2.72 7.79 -0.74
C GLY A 62 3.02 6.88 0.44
N ASN A 63 3.42 5.65 0.13
CA ASN A 63 3.62 4.66 1.17
C ASN A 63 4.92 4.84 1.92
N TYR A 64 6.01 5.21 1.21
CA TYR A 64 7.34 5.35 1.78
C TYR A 64 8.09 6.47 1.09
N VAL A 65 8.92 7.17 1.85
CA VAL A 65 9.73 8.29 1.36
C VAL A 65 11.19 8.06 1.69
N ILE A 66 12.04 8.08 0.68
CA ILE A 66 13.49 8.12 0.84
C ILE A 66 13.92 9.60 0.70
N LEU A 67 14.50 10.16 1.75
CA LEU A 67 15.06 11.51 1.75
C LEU A 67 16.58 11.42 1.62
N VAL A 68 17.15 11.80 0.47
CA VAL A 68 18.60 11.85 0.27
C VAL A 68 19.11 13.24 0.63
N ILE A 69 19.59 13.36 1.87
CA ILE A 69 19.92 14.61 2.52
C ILE A 69 21.39 14.95 2.29
N SER A 70 21.65 15.99 1.54
CA SER A 70 22.94 16.63 1.29
C SER A 70 22.96 18.05 1.84
N ASP A 71 24.12 18.70 1.90
CA ASP A 71 24.21 20.13 2.22
C ASP A 71 23.30 20.96 1.29
N LYS A 72 23.29 20.64 -0.01
CA LYS A 72 22.42 21.29 -0.97
C LYS A 72 20.94 21.04 -0.69
N TYR A 73 20.55 19.82 -0.24
CA TYR A 73 19.18 19.51 0.14
C TYR A 73 18.71 20.41 1.29
N LEU A 74 19.53 20.52 2.33
CA LEU A 74 19.21 21.30 3.52
C LEU A 74 19.17 22.81 3.28
N LYS A 75 19.73 23.30 2.16
CA LYS A 75 19.69 24.70 1.73
C LYS A 75 18.73 24.97 0.58
N SER A 76 18.08 23.94 0.05
CA SER A 76 17.09 24.03 -1.04
C SER A 76 15.71 24.36 -0.49
N GLU A 77 15.13 25.49 -0.91
CA GLU A 77 13.77 25.89 -0.54
C GLU A 77 12.74 24.79 -0.87
N TYR A 78 12.84 24.24 -2.09
CA TYR A 78 11.91 23.21 -2.53
C TYR A 78 12.04 21.91 -1.74
N CYS A 79 13.27 21.39 -1.58
CA CYS A 79 13.49 20.14 -0.86
C CYS A 79 13.08 20.26 0.62
N MET A 80 13.45 21.38 1.26
CA MET A 80 13.13 21.60 2.67
C MET A 80 11.64 21.81 2.92
N PHE A 81 10.95 22.53 2.02
CA PHE A 81 9.51 22.69 2.15
C PHE A 81 8.79 21.34 2.03
N GLU A 82 9.18 20.50 1.06
CA GLU A 82 8.66 19.13 0.92
C GLU A 82 8.92 18.29 2.17
N ALA A 83 10.15 18.32 2.67
CA ALA A 83 10.54 17.56 3.83
C ALA A 83 9.77 17.96 5.09
N VAL A 84 9.58 19.24 5.32
CA VAL A 84 8.81 19.78 6.44
C VAL A 84 7.35 19.37 6.36
N GLU A 85 6.73 19.43 5.18
CA GLU A 85 5.34 18.98 4.98
C GLU A 85 5.15 17.49 5.29
N VAL A 86 6.11 16.64 4.90
CA VAL A 86 6.05 15.21 5.18
C VAL A 86 6.12 14.91 6.67
N ILE A 87 6.94 15.66 7.43
CA ILE A 87 7.12 15.42 8.88
C ILE A 87 5.93 15.90 9.72
N LYS A 88 5.18 16.88 9.28
CA LYS A 88 3.97 17.37 10.00
C LYS A 88 2.97 16.26 10.29
N SER A 89 2.96 15.20 9.51
CA SER A 89 2.10 14.06 9.73
C SER A 89 2.85 12.99 10.54
N LYS A 90 2.52 12.85 11.82
CA LYS A 90 3.09 11.82 12.72
C LYS A 90 2.92 10.40 12.20
N GLU A 91 1.92 10.16 11.34
CA GLU A 91 1.67 8.86 10.73
C GLU A 91 2.77 8.47 9.73
N TYR A 92 3.54 9.43 9.21
CA TYR A 92 4.62 9.17 8.24
C TYR A 92 5.97 8.92 8.87
N GLU A 93 6.16 9.15 10.16
CA GLU A 93 7.45 8.97 10.82
C GLU A 93 8.08 7.60 10.57
N GLN A 94 7.27 6.53 10.58
CA GLN A 94 7.73 5.16 10.33
C GLN A 94 8.00 4.86 8.85
N ARG A 95 7.55 5.72 7.94
CA ARG A 95 7.65 5.55 6.50
C ARG A 95 8.71 6.42 5.85
N ILE A 96 9.47 7.18 6.64
CA ILE A 96 10.55 8.04 6.18
C ILE A 96 11.88 7.33 6.41
N PHE A 97 12.65 7.17 5.33
CA PHE A 97 13.98 6.57 5.32
C PHE A 97 15.01 7.63 4.91
N PRO A 98 15.62 8.34 5.87
CA PRO A 98 16.61 9.34 5.57
C PRO A 98 17.96 8.71 5.24
N ILE A 99 18.61 9.23 4.21
CA ILE A 99 19.99 8.95 3.83
C ILE A 99 20.76 10.26 3.97
N VAL A 100 21.61 10.35 4.97
CA VAL A 100 22.43 11.54 5.20
C VAL A 100 23.79 11.35 4.52
N LEU A 101 24.10 12.22 3.56
CA LEU A 101 25.36 12.21 2.85
C LEU A 101 26.46 12.89 3.66
N GLU A 102 27.72 12.63 3.31
CA GLU A 102 28.88 13.11 4.04
C GLU A 102 29.04 14.65 4.06
N ASP A 103 28.44 15.32 3.06
CA ASP A 103 28.44 16.79 2.96
C ASP A 103 27.37 17.47 3.83
N ALA A 104 26.48 16.70 4.49
CA ALA A 104 25.45 17.21 5.37
C ALA A 104 25.79 16.94 6.84
N ASP A 105 26.35 17.94 7.51
CA ASP A 105 26.70 17.84 8.92
C ASP A 105 25.51 18.13 9.84
N ILE A 106 24.64 17.11 10.01
CA ILE A 106 23.49 17.21 10.93
C ILE A 106 23.72 16.53 12.28
N TYR A 107 24.88 15.86 12.46
CA TYR A 107 25.18 15.13 13.69
C TYR A 107 26.02 15.95 14.68
N SER A 108 26.75 16.94 14.20
CA SER A 108 27.46 17.89 15.09
C SER A 108 26.52 19.05 15.46
N LYS A 109 26.76 19.61 16.67
CA LYS A 109 25.99 20.79 17.11
C LYS A 109 26.28 22.00 16.22
N GLU A 110 27.53 22.14 15.79
CA GLU A 110 27.96 23.20 14.88
C GLU A 110 27.21 23.12 13.54
N GLY A 111 27.10 21.92 12.96
CA GLY A 111 26.40 21.71 11.73
C GLY A 111 24.89 21.93 11.85
N GLN A 112 24.27 21.46 12.94
CA GLN A 112 22.85 21.74 13.24
C GLN A 112 22.60 23.26 13.32
N PHE A 113 23.39 23.98 14.10
CA PHE A 113 23.29 25.44 14.19
C PHE A 113 23.56 26.16 12.87
N HIS A 114 24.44 25.62 12.01
CA HIS A 114 24.68 26.17 10.67
C HIS A 114 23.41 26.22 9.84
N TYR A 115 22.65 25.12 9.77
CA TYR A 115 21.41 25.05 8.97
C TYR A 115 20.27 25.85 9.58
N ILE A 116 20.11 25.82 10.91
CA ILE A 116 19.11 26.64 11.62
C ILE A 116 19.37 28.13 11.36
N ASN A 117 20.61 28.57 11.49
CA ASN A 117 20.97 29.96 11.23
C ASN A 117 20.85 30.35 9.76
N TYR A 118 21.14 29.44 8.84
CA TYR A 118 20.94 29.67 7.42
C TYR A 118 19.48 30.05 7.12
N TRP A 119 18.51 29.27 7.60
CA TRP A 119 17.09 29.53 7.35
C TRP A 119 16.57 30.74 8.10
N LYS A 120 17.08 31.02 9.30
CA LYS A 120 16.81 32.27 10.00
C LYS A 120 17.23 33.48 9.19
N GLN A 121 18.41 33.44 8.61
CA GLN A 121 18.92 34.53 7.75
C GLN A 121 18.10 34.65 6.44
N GLN A 122 17.66 33.53 5.84
CA GLN A 122 16.77 33.60 4.67
C GLN A 122 15.43 34.25 5.04
N LYS A 123 14.84 33.93 6.18
CA LYS A 123 13.63 34.58 6.69
C LYS A 123 13.82 36.08 6.86
N GLU A 124 14.86 36.51 7.54
CA GLU A 124 15.17 37.94 7.74
C GLU A 124 15.35 38.70 6.42
N LYS A 125 15.95 38.05 5.39
CA LYS A 125 16.10 38.64 4.07
C LYS A 125 14.76 38.81 3.37
N ILE A 126 13.92 37.76 3.35
CA ILE A 126 12.63 37.83 2.63
C ILE A 126 11.66 38.80 3.31
N GLU A 127 11.65 38.85 4.65
CA GLU A 127 10.85 39.81 5.41
C GLU A 127 11.22 41.26 5.08
N LYS A 128 12.50 41.56 4.87
CA LYS A 128 12.94 42.91 4.40
C LYS A 128 12.41 43.21 3.02
N ILE A 129 12.52 42.25 2.06
CA ILE A 129 12.02 42.42 0.70
C ILE A 129 10.51 42.65 0.70
N VAL A 130 9.75 41.87 1.45
CA VAL A 130 8.28 42.00 1.58
C VAL A 130 7.89 43.38 2.13
N ASN A 131 8.67 43.93 3.07
CA ASN A 131 8.39 45.23 3.68
C ASN A 131 8.80 46.41 2.79
N GLU A 132 9.74 46.23 1.85
CA GLU A 132 10.23 47.30 0.97
C GLU A 132 9.42 47.40 -0.36
N ASP A 133 8.81 46.31 -0.84
CA ASP A 133 8.16 46.23 -2.17
C ASP A 133 6.63 46.28 -2.10
N PHE A 134 6.07 47.46 -1.86
CA PHE A 134 4.60 47.64 -1.70
C PHE A 134 3.81 47.75 -3.03
N HIS A 135 4.46 47.74 -4.22
CA HIS A 135 3.79 48.14 -5.48
C HIS A 135 4.10 47.32 -6.74
N SER A 136 4.42 46.03 -6.63
CA SER A 136 4.71 45.26 -7.85
C SER A 136 3.68 44.15 -8.15
N ASP A 137 3.46 43.90 -9.45
CA ASP A 137 2.65 42.77 -9.96
C ASP A 137 3.22 41.39 -9.54
N ILE A 138 4.37 41.37 -8.84
CA ILE A 138 5.10 40.21 -8.35
C ILE A 138 4.68 39.86 -6.89
N TYR A 139 3.78 40.64 -6.29
CA TYR A 139 3.37 40.52 -4.90
C TYR A 139 2.94 39.09 -4.48
N SER A 140 2.14 38.43 -5.31
CA SER A 140 1.67 37.05 -5.02
C SER A 140 2.80 36.00 -5.06
N ALA A 141 3.78 36.17 -5.94
CA ALA A 141 4.93 35.26 -6.04
C ALA A 141 5.88 35.43 -4.84
N ILE A 142 6.15 36.68 -4.43
CA ILE A 142 6.98 37.00 -3.26
C ILE A 142 6.34 36.46 -1.99
N HIS A 143 5.04 36.61 -1.80
CA HIS A 143 4.31 36.06 -0.65
C HIS A 143 4.37 34.54 -0.60
N ASN A 144 4.17 33.85 -1.70
CA ASN A 144 4.29 32.38 -1.73
C ASN A 144 5.71 31.88 -1.35
N ILE A 145 6.74 32.59 -1.78
CA ILE A 145 8.13 32.29 -1.41
C ILE A 145 8.38 32.60 0.06
N SER A 146 7.88 33.76 0.53
CA SER A 146 7.99 34.17 1.93
C SER A 146 7.34 33.16 2.88
N ASP A 147 6.11 32.73 2.58
CA ASP A 147 5.38 31.76 3.41
C ASP A 147 6.16 30.45 3.55
N LYS A 148 6.76 29.94 2.46
CA LYS A 148 7.59 28.73 2.51
C LYS A 148 8.83 28.90 3.36
N ILE A 149 9.57 30.00 3.20
CA ILE A 149 10.81 30.27 3.94
C ILE A 149 10.49 30.44 5.44
N ILE A 150 9.41 31.13 5.76
CA ILE A 150 8.93 31.28 7.14
C ILE A 150 8.58 29.92 7.75
N GLU A 151 7.83 29.09 7.01
CA GLU A 151 7.46 27.75 7.42
C GLU A 151 8.69 26.88 7.68
N ILE A 152 9.64 26.83 6.73
CA ILE A 152 10.89 26.08 6.91
C ILE A 152 11.65 26.59 8.14
N SER A 153 11.76 27.90 8.31
CA SER A 153 12.50 28.49 9.44
C SER A 153 11.92 28.15 10.80
N HIS A 154 10.63 27.82 10.87
CA HIS A 154 9.94 27.43 12.10
C HIS A 154 10.05 25.93 12.38
N GLN A 155 10.37 25.11 11.40
CA GLN A 155 10.34 23.64 11.50
C GLN A 155 11.72 23.00 11.29
N ILE A 156 12.74 23.77 10.94
CA ILE A 156 14.06 23.25 10.57
C ILE A 156 14.76 22.53 11.72
N ASP A 157 14.61 23.01 12.94
CA ASP A 157 15.17 22.38 14.14
C ASP A 157 14.50 21.04 14.41
N ASP A 158 13.17 20.97 14.41
CA ASP A 158 12.42 19.72 14.55
C ASP A 158 12.79 18.73 13.44
N PHE A 159 12.93 19.20 12.19
CA PHE A 159 13.38 18.36 11.08
C PHE A 159 14.78 17.78 11.33
N ILE A 160 15.75 18.61 11.65
CA ILE A 160 17.13 18.17 11.86
C ILE A 160 17.20 17.16 13.02
N PHE A 161 16.51 17.43 14.15
CA PHE A 161 16.47 16.51 15.28
C PHE A 161 15.80 15.18 14.91
N PHE A 162 14.69 15.23 14.18
CA PHE A 162 14.01 14.03 13.71
C PHE A 162 14.93 13.16 12.84
N ILE A 163 15.62 13.75 11.86
CA ILE A 163 16.55 13.03 10.98
C ILE A 163 17.75 12.49 11.74
N ALA A 164 18.33 13.29 12.65
CA ALA A 164 19.49 12.88 13.44
C ALA A 164 19.19 11.73 14.41
N ASP A 165 17.96 11.66 14.93
CA ASP A 165 17.48 10.59 15.83
C ASP A 165 17.06 9.32 15.06
N LYS A 166 16.79 9.43 13.76
CA LYS A 166 16.34 8.30 12.95
C LYS A 166 17.45 7.32 12.66
N LEU A 167 17.37 6.12 13.23
CA LEU A 167 18.32 5.04 12.98
C LEU A 167 18.05 4.39 11.62
N SER A 168 18.70 4.88 10.57
CA SER A 168 18.73 4.23 9.29
C SER A 168 20.14 3.77 8.91
N ILE A 169 20.23 2.62 8.23
CA ILE A 169 21.51 2.12 7.73
C ILE A 169 21.94 3.05 6.59
N ASN A 170 23.15 3.61 6.70
CA ASN A 170 23.69 4.45 5.65
C ASN A 170 24.08 3.59 4.43
N PRO A 171 23.41 3.76 3.26
CA PRO A 171 23.67 2.94 2.08
C PRO A 171 25.06 3.13 1.49
N MET A 172 25.74 4.28 1.74
CA MET A 172 27.14 4.48 1.34
C MET A 172 28.10 3.54 2.08
N LYS A 173 27.72 3.05 3.27
CA LYS A 173 28.52 2.11 4.07
C LYS A 173 28.05 0.67 3.95
N ASN A 174 26.73 0.47 3.81
CA ASN A 174 26.11 -0.85 3.71
C ASN A 174 24.83 -0.75 2.85
N PHE A 175 24.99 -0.84 1.55
CA PHE A 175 23.90 -0.71 0.60
C PHE A 175 22.85 -1.80 0.78
N ASP A 176 23.27 -3.08 0.82
CA ASP A 176 22.35 -4.21 0.97
C ASP A 176 21.62 -4.16 2.31
N GLY A 177 22.28 -3.74 3.37
CA GLY A 177 21.65 -3.55 4.68
C GLY A 177 20.56 -2.50 4.64
N PHE A 178 20.76 -1.38 3.93
CA PHE A 178 19.76 -0.34 3.76
C PHE A 178 18.54 -0.86 2.96
N ILE A 179 18.78 -1.51 1.83
CA ILE A 179 17.71 -2.07 1.00
C ILE A 179 16.91 -3.11 1.80
N ASN A 180 17.58 -3.98 2.54
CA ASN A 180 16.91 -4.96 3.39
C ASN A 180 16.09 -4.32 4.51
N GLN A 181 16.59 -3.28 5.17
CA GLN A 181 15.86 -2.54 6.19
C GLN A 181 14.58 -1.90 5.62
N LEU A 182 14.70 -1.22 4.48
CA LEU A 182 13.58 -0.58 3.78
C LEU A 182 12.52 -1.62 3.38
N THR A 183 12.93 -2.66 2.68
CA THR A 183 12.00 -3.68 2.16
C THR A 183 11.35 -4.50 3.27
N SER A 184 12.07 -4.80 4.36
CA SER A 184 11.48 -5.45 5.54
C SER A 184 10.43 -4.57 6.21
N SER A 185 10.70 -3.28 6.38
CA SER A 185 9.71 -2.34 6.95
C SER A 185 8.46 -2.24 6.09
N ILE A 186 8.62 -2.20 4.76
CA ILE A 186 7.50 -2.22 3.82
C ILE A 186 6.67 -3.51 3.96
N GLN A 187 7.34 -4.66 4.08
CA GLN A 187 6.68 -5.96 4.23
C GLN A 187 5.96 -6.09 5.56
N ASP A 188 6.55 -5.61 6.64
CA ASP A 188 5.97 -5.65 7.99
C ASP A 188 4.72 -4.76 8.09
N ASP A 189 4.77 -3.55 7.55
CA ASP A 189 3.61 -2.66 7.51
C ASP A 189 2.49 -3.24 6.63
N ALA A 190 2.83 -3.79 5.48
CA ALA A 190 1.88 -4.49 4.63
C ALA A 190 1.28 -5.72 5.34
N ALA A 191 2.07 -6.45 6.12
CA ALA A 191 1.59 -7.59 6.90
C ALA A 191 0.66 -7.15 8.04
N LYS A 192 0.98 -6.05 8.74
CA LYS A 192 0.10 -5.44 9.76
C LYS A 192 -1.24 -5.01 9.15
N LEU A 193 -1.18 -4.30 8.02
CA LEU A 193 -2.37 -3.84 7.31
C LEU A 193 -3.28 -5.04 6.97
N ARG A 194 -2.71 -6.06 6.33
CA ARG A 194 -3.44 -7.26 5.93
C ARG A 194 -3.99 -8.06 7.10
N SER A 195 -3.31 -8.03 8.27
CA SER A 195 -3.75 -8.79 9.45
C SER A 195 -5.11 -8.37 10.02
N ASN A 196 -5.56 -7.18 9.67
CA ASN A 196 -6.85 -6.63 10.10
C ASN A 196 -7.92 -6.70 9.01
N GLN A 197 -7.59 -7.24 7.82
CA GLN A 197 -8.52 -7.32 6.70
C GLN A 197 -9.09 -8.72 6.55
N ASN A 198 -10.37 -8.80 6.26
CA ASN A 198 -11.16 -10.01 6.19
C ASN A 198 -11.51 -10.34 4.74
N ILE A 199 -11.09 -11.49 4.28
CA ILE A 199 -11.48 -12.01 2.97
C ILE A 199 -12.58 -13.05 3.15
N LEU A 200 -13.75 -12.79 2.59
CA LEU A 200 -14.80 -13.79 2.46
C LEU A 200 -14.55 -14.62 1.19
N VAL A 201 -14.48 -15.92 1.35
CA VAL A 201 -14.49 -16.85 0.20
C VAL A 201 -15.83 -17.55 0.17
N ALA A 202 -16.52 -17.50 -0.97
CA ALA A 202 -17.76 -18.19 -1.20
C ALA A 202 -17.71 -18.96 -2.53
N GLY A 203 -18.28 -20.15 -2.56
CA GLY A 203 -18.21 -20.96 -3.75
C GLY A 203 -19.15 -22.16 -3.72
N THR A 204 -18.96 -23.08 -4.67
CA THR A 204 -19.81 -24.27 -4.75
C THR A 204 -19.66 -25.18 -3.52
N GLY A 205 -20.80 -25.54 -2.92
CA GLY A 205 -20.91 -26.43 -1.79
C GLY A 205 -20.93 -27.93 -2.14
N ASN A 206 -20.54 -28.33 -3.34
CA ASN A 206 -20.54 -29.73 -3.75
C ASN A 206 -19.42 -30.53 -3.05
N TYR A 207 -19.74 -31.78 -2.67
CA TYR A 207 -18.76 -32.69 -2.08
C TYR A 207 -17.59 -33.02 -3.00
N GLN A 208 -17.88 -33.21 -4.29
CA GLN A 208 -16.89 -33.45 -5.32
C GLN A 208 -16.71 -32.17 -6.13
N LEU A 209 -15.57 -31.53 -5.95
CA LEU A 209 -15.18 -30.38 -6.73
C LEU A 209 -14.51 -30.83 -8.03
N ALA A 210 -14.78 -30.10 -9.12
CA ALA A 210 -13.95 -30.24 -10.32
C ALA A 210 -12.48 -29.93 -9.99
N PRO A 211 -11.51 -30.58 -10.66
CA PRO A 211 -10.09 -30.42 -10.34
C PRO A 211 -9.64 -28.94 -10.32
N GLU A 212 -10.13 -28.15 -11.26
CA GLU A 212 -9.79 -26.72 -11.37
C GLU A 212 -10.30 -25.93 -10.15
N ILE A 213 -11.52 -26.21 -9.68
CA ILE A 213 -12.09 -25.57 -8.49
C ILE A 213 -11.32 -26.00 -7.25
N TYR A 214 -11.02 -27.31 -7.11
CA TYR A 214 -10.28 -27.83 -5.96
C TYR A 214 -8.88 -27.21 -5.85
N LEU A 215 -8.11 -27.22 -6.94
CA LEU A 215 -6.75 -26.70 -6.95
C LEU A 215 -6.74 -25.19 -6.68
N THR A 216 -7.66 -24.46 -7.30
CA THR A 216 -7.81 -23.01 -7.09
C THR A 216 -8.19 -22.71 -5.63
N ALA A 217 -9.15 -23.42 -5.05
CA ALA A 217 -9.55 -23.25 -3.65
C ALA A 217 -8.40 -23.55 -2.68
N LYS A 218 -7.64 -24.61 -2.95
CA LYS A 218 -6.44 -24.98 -2.17
C LYS A 218 -5.39 -23.87 -2.19
N HIS A 219 -4.95 -23.45 -3.37
CA HIS A 219 -3.95 -22.38 -3.49
C HIS A 219 -4.46 -21.05 -2.91
N LEU A 220 -5.74 -20.75 -3.03
CA LEU A 220 -6.34 -19.55 -2.45
C LEU A 220 -6.22 -19.56 -0.92
N GLY A 221 -6.58 -20.64 -0.23
CA GLY A 221 -6.42 -20.77 1.21
C GLY A 221 -4.96 -20.60 1.65
N GLU A 222 -4.02 -21.26 0.95
CA GLU A 222 -2.59 -21.12 1.19
C GLU A 222 -2.11 -19.66 1.04
N LYS A 223 -2.52 -18.95 -0.02
CA LYS A 223 -2.10 -17.57 -0.30
C LYS A 223 -2.73 -16.57 0.68
N ILE A 224 -4.00 -16.70 1.03
CA ILE A 224 -4.66 -15.86 2.05
C ILE A 224 -3.87 -15.94 3.38
N ALA A 225 -3.52 -17.14 3.83
CA ALA A 225 -2.69 -17.34 5.03
C ALA A 225 -1.26 -16.80 4.87
N LYS A 226 -0.65 -16.98 3.70
CA LYS A 226 0.71 -16.50 3.41
C LYS A 226 0.79 -14.98 3.44
N TYR A 227 -0.23 -14.29 2.94
CA TYR A 227 -0.35 -12.83 2.97
C TYR A 227 -0.83 -12.26 4.32
N ASN A 228 -1.12 -13.11 5.31
CA ASN A 228 -1.54 -12.73 6.66
C ASN A 228 -2.96 -12.11 6.75
N TYR A 229 -3.83 -12.35 5.80
CA TYR A 229 -5.24 -11.97 5.87
C TYR A 229 -6.03 -12.84 6.86
N ASN A 230 -7.20 -12.37 7.27
CA ASN A 230 -8.19 -13.18 7.95
C ASN A 230 -9.11 -13.83 6.91
N LEU A 231 -9.54 -15.05 7.16
CA LEU A 231 -10.46 -15.79 6.30
C LEU A 231 -11.84 -15.87 6.94
N ILE A 232 -12.87 -15.61 6.15
CA ILE A 232 -14.27 -15.85 6.49
C ILE A 232 -14.85 -16.88 5.52
N THR A 233 -15.57 -17.87 6.04
CA THR A 233 -16.33 -18.85 5.23
C THR A 233 -17.72 -19.11 5.84
N GLY A 234 -18.64 -19.64 5.05
CA GLY A 234 -19.96 -20.12 5.49
C GLY A 234 -19.93 -21.46 6.22
N GLY A 235 -18.75 -22.09 6.32
CA GLY A 235 -18.60 -23.40 6.98
C GLY A 235 -19.18 -24.59 6.23
N TRP A 236 -19.52 -24.43 4.94
CA TRP A 236 -20.06 -25.50 4.13
C TRP A 236 -18.98 -26.48 3.64
N GLN A 237 -19.43 -27.59 3.07
CA GLN A 237 -18.57 -28.48 2.29
C GLN A 237 -18.11 -27.83 0.98
N GLY A 238 -17.25 -28.52 0.23
CA GLY A 238 -16.78 -28.01 -1.06
C GLY A 238 -15.74 -26.92 -0.90
N VAL A 239 -15.96 -25.77 -1.54
CA VAL A 239 -15.00 -24.66 -1.56
C VAL A 239 -14.64 -24.17 -0.15
N ASP A 240 -15.65 -23.96 0.70
CA ASP A 240 -15.44 -23.49 2.09
C ASP A 240 -14.51 -24.40 2.87
N TYR A 241 -14.75 -25.74 2.77
CA TYR A 241 -13.91 -26.73 3.43
C TYR A 241 -12.46 -26.69 2.92
N VAL A 242 -12.27 -26.76 1.59
CA VAL A 242 -10.92 -26.84 0.99
C VAL A 242 -10.10 -25.58 1.28
N VAL A 243 -10.72 -24.42 1.20
CA VAL A 243 -10.05 -23.14 1.53
C VAL A 243 -9.68 -23.08 3.01
N ALA A 244 -10.62 -23.44 3.91
CA ALA A 244 -10.38 -23.42 5.36
C ALA A 244 -9.29 -24.42 5.78
N GLU A 245 -9.27 -25.63 5.22
CA GLU A 245 -8.26 -26.66 5.47
C GLU A 245 -6.87 -26.21 5.00
N SER A 246 -6.76 -25.70 3.77
CA SER A 246 -5.50 -25.23 3.19
C SER A 246 -4.96 -24.02 3.93
N PHE A 247 -5.84 -23.10 4.31
CA PHE A 247 -5.53 -21.95 5.15
C PHE A 247 -4.99 -22.37 6.52
N ALA A 248 -5.66 -23.32 7.19
CA ALA A 248 -5.26 -23.84 8.49
C ALA A 248 -3.89 -24.53 8.44
N ASN A 249 -3.66 -25.35 7.40
CA ASN A 249 -2.38 -26.03 7.20
C ASN A 249 -1.23 -25.01 7.02
N GLN A 250 -1.45 -23.95 6.27
CA GLN A 250 -0.45 -22.91 6.06
C GLN A 250 -0.17 -22.09 7.34
N LEU A 251 -1.18 -21.80 8.17
CA LEU A 251 -1.00 -21.12 9.46
C LEU A 251 -0.25 -21.99 10.48
N ALA A 252 -0.48 -23.31 10.45
CA ALA A 252 0.21 -24.26 11.32
C ALA A 252 1.73 -24.23 11.08
N LEU A 253 2.19 -24.08 9.83
CA LEU A 253 3.61 -23.93 9.49
C LEU A 253 4.25 -22.69 10.12
N LYS A 254 3.45 -21.66 10.40
CA LYS A 254 3.89 -20.39 11.02
C LYS A 254 3.62 -20.33 12.52
N ASN A 255 3.07 -21.40 13.14
CA ASN A 255 2.61 -21.42 14.53
C ASN A 255 1.60 -20.30 14.86
N ILE A 256 0.76 -19.90 13.90
CA ILE A 256 -0.28 -18.89 14.13
C ILE A 256 -1.58 -19.59 14.57
N PRO A 257 -2.19 -19.20 15.69
CA PRO A 257 -3.45 -19.78 16.15
C PRO A 257 -4.58 -19.54 15.17
N LEU A 258 -5.21 -20.64 14.71
CA LEU A 258 -6.28 -20.59 13.70
C LEU A 258 -7.48 -19.76 14.16
N SER A 259 -7.82 -19.78 15.45
CA SER A 259 -8.92 -19.01 16.04
C SER A 259 -8.78 -17.49 15.88
N ARG A 260 -7.56 -17.00 15.65
CA ARG A 260 -7.32 -15.56 15.41
C ARG A 260 -7.54 -15.14 13.97
N LYS A 261 -7.58 -16.10 13.04
CA LYS A 261 -7.47 -15.84 11.62
C LYS A 261 -8.60 -16.43 10.77
N LEU A 262 -9.27 -17.48 11.25
CA LEU A 262 -10.40 -18.10 10.57
C LEU A 262 -11.69 -17.86 11.36
N THR A 263 -12.69 -17.27 10.71
CA THR A 263 -14.06 -17.18 11.22
C THR A 263 -14.97 -17.98 10.30
N GLN A 264 -15.71 -18.92 10.86
CA GLN A 264 -16.75 -19.66 10.17
C GLN A 264 -18.11 -19.19 10.66
N VAL A 265 -18.92 -18.65 9.77
CA VAL A 265 -20.29 -18.22 10.07
C VAL A 265 -21.24 -19.26 9.57
N VAL A 266 -21.98 -19.90 10.46
CA VAL A 266 -22.90 -20.99 10.11
C VAL A 266 -24.33 -20.66 10.50
N VAL A 267 -25.28 -21.26 9.81
CA VAL A 267 -26.70 -21.14 10.14
C VAL A 267 -26.96 -21.66 11.55
N HIS A 268 -27.81 -20.98 12.30
CA HIS A 268 -28.18 -21.39 13.66
C HIS A 268 -28.62 -22.86 13.72
N GLY A 269 -28.01 -23.60 14.65
CA GLY A 269 -28.29 -25.02 14.84
C GLY A 269 -27.49 -25.98 13.94
N THR A 270 -26.63 -25.47 13.05
CA THR A 270 -25.75 -26.30 12.21
C THR A 270 -24.30 -26.29 12.72
N GLN A 271 -23.47 -27.18 12.16
CA GLN A 271 -22.04 -27.26 12.48
C GLN A 271 -21.23 -27.10 11.19
N PRO A 272 -20.07 -26.44 11.22
CA PRO A 272 -19.22 -26.33 10.05
C PRO A 272 -18.62 -27.67 9.67
N THR A 273 -18.41 -27.88 8.37
CA THR A 273 -17.78 -29.12 7.86
C THR A 273 -16.29 -29.16 8.22
N PHE A 274 -15.59 -28.05 8.13
CA PHE A 274 -14.22 -27.91 8.66
C PHE A 274 -14.29 -27.57 10.16
N ARG A 275 -13.60 -28.35 10.99
CA ARG A 275 -13.57 -28.13 12.44
C ARG A 275 -12.35 -27.32 12.85
N GLY A 276 -12.54 -26.04 13.16
CA GLY A 276 -11.47 -25.16 13.60
C GLY A 276 -11.80 -23.68 13.44
N GLY A 277 -10.94 -22.81 13.95
CA GLY A 277 -11.17 -21.36 13.91
C GLY A 277 -12.20 -20.88 14.94
N THR A 278 -12.68 -19.66 14.75
CA THR A 278 -13.78 -19.08 15.53
C THR A 278 -15.10 -19.38 14.85
N LEU A 279 -16.06 -19.91 15.62
CA LEU A 279 -17.39 -20.26 15.14
C LEU A 279 -18.39 -19.18 15.55
N GLU A 280 -19.14 -18.68 14.58
CA GLU A 280 -20.25 -17.76 14.80
C GLU A 280 -21.54 -18.30 14.22
N TYR A 281 -22.65 -18.07 14.88
CA TYR A 281 -23.97 -18.49 14.41
C TYR A 281 -24.77 -17.29 13.93
N THR A 282 -25.58 -17.50 12.87
CA THR A 282 -26.57 -16.52 12.46
C THR A 282 -27.74 -16.51 13.45
N GLU A 283 -28.54 -15.45 13.44
CA GLU A 283 -29.85 -15.46 14.04
C GLU A 283 -30.77 -16.46 13.32
N PRO A 284 -31.75 -17.06 14.02
CA PRO A 284 -32.70 -17.96 13.38
C PRO A 284 -33.38 -17.34 12.14
N GLY A 285 -33.33 -18.03 11.03
CA GLY A 285 -33.92 -17.57 9.77
C GLY A 285 -33.07 -16.60 8.94
N ILE A 286 -31.86 -16.26 9.40
CA ILE A 286 -30.90 -15.43 8.67
C ILE A 286 -29.87 -16.31 7.98
N ASN A 287 -29.62 -16.03 6.71
CA ASN A 287 -28.60 -16.73 5.94
C ASN A 287 -27.19 -16.31 6.37
N GLU A 288 -26.26 -17.25 6.37
CA GLU A 288 -24.87 -17.04 6.81
C GLU A 288 -24.11 -16.01 5.96
N TRP A 289 -24.37 -15.94 4.64
CA TRP A 289 -23.67 -14.98 3.78
C TRP A 289 -23.93 -13.53 4.15
N LEU A 290 -25.12 -13.18 4.68
CA LEU A 290 -25.41 -11.82 5.15
C LEU A 290 -24.47 -11.43 6.30
N LYS A 291 -24.32 -12.33 7.28
CA LYS A 291 -23.43 -12.09 8.42
C LYS A 291 -21.95 -12.15 8.02
N CYS A 292 -21.57 -13.00 7.07
CA CYS A 292 -20.25 -13.03 6.48
C CYS A 292 -19.89 -11.68 5.82
N LEU A 293 -20.82 -11.13 5.04
CA LEU A 293 -20.63 -9.88 4.31
C LEU A 293 -20.47 -8.67 5.23
N GLN A 294 -21.17 -8.62 6.36
CA GLN A 294 -20.99 -7.56 7.36
C GLN A 294 -19.57 -7.44 7.90
N LYS A 295 -18.76 -8.48 7.75
CA LYS A 295 -17.39 -8.55 8.24
C LYS A 295 -16.34 -8.50 7.13
N ALA A 296 -16.75 -8.70 5.88
CA ALA A 296 -15.85 -8.84 4.76
C ALA A 296 -15.38 -7.49 4.20
N ASP A 297 -14.09 -7.35 3.96
CA ASP A 297 -13.52 -6.22 3.22
C ASP A 297 -13.46 -6.50 1.73
N VAL A 298 -13.30 -7.76 1.33
CA VAL A 298 -13.31 -8.25 -0.06
C VAL A 298 -13.96 -9.63 -0.10
N VAL A 299 -14.67 -9.91 -1.17
CA VAL A 299 -15.28 -11.21 -1.45
C VAL A 299 -14.59 -11.87 -2.65
N ILE A 300 -14.24 -13.14 -2.54
CA ILE A 300 -13.71 -13.95 -3.64
C ILE A 300 -14.71 -15.08 -3.94
N LEU A 301 -15.08 -15.23 -5.20
CA LEU A 301 -16.08 -16.22 -5.64
C LEU A 301 -15.44 -17.33 -6.49
N LEU A 302 -15.77 -18.60 -6.16
CA LEU A 302 -15.31 -19.77 -6.90
C LEU A 302 -16.49 -20.66 -7.32
N GLY A 303 -16.69 -20.85 -8.63
CA GLY A 303 -17.78 -21.64 -9.15
C GLY A 303 -19.15 -21.12 -8.75
N GLY A 304 -19.97 -21.97 -8.15
CA GLY A 304 -21.30 -21.63 -7.64
C GLY A 304 -22.46 -22.03 -8.56
N LEU A 305 -23.60 -22.30 -7.92
CA LEU A 305 -24.87 -22.70 -8.58
C LEU A 305 -26.06 -22.03 -7.87
N GLY A 306 -26.05 -20.71 -7.76
CA GLY A 306 -27.12 -19.91 -7.16
C GLY A 306 -26.74 -19.18 -5.88
N GLY A 307 -26.37 -19.87 -4.79
CA GLY A 307 -26.01 -19.23 -3.51
C GLY A 307 -24.79 -18.29 -3.60
N THR A 308 -23.81 -18.62 -4.44
CA THR A 308 -22.66 -17.77 -4.73
C THR A 308 -23.08 -16.49 -5.47
N TYR A 309 -24.05 -16.58 -6.34
CA TYR A 309 -24.63 -15.41 -7.03
C TYR A 309 -25.41 -14.50 -6.06
N GLU A 310 -26.19 -15.08 -5.13
CA GLU A 310 -26.86 -14.32 -4.07
C GLU A 310 -25.83 -13.56 -3.21
N THR A 311 -24.71 -14.19 -2.85
CA THR A 311 -23.62 -13.52 -2.13
C THR A 311 -23.10 -12.29 -2.90
N TYR A 312 -22.97 -12.40 -4.22
CA TYR A 312 -22.59 -11.26 -5.06
C TYR A 312 -23.63 -10.13 -5.03
N LEU A 313 -24.94 -10.46 -5.14
CA LEU A 313 -25.98 -9.43 -5.15
C LEU A 313 -25.97 -8.60 -3.86
N TYR A 314 -25.83 -9.26 -2.71
CA TYR A 314 -25.72 -8.57 -1.42
C TYR A 314 -24.40 -7.80 -1.28
N ALA A 315 -23.26 -8.37 -1.71
CA ALA A 315 -21.97 -7.66 -1.72
C ALA A 315 -22.04 -6.38 -2.58
N LYS A 316 -22.70 -6.44 -3.74
CA LYS A 316 -22.95 -5.28 -4.61
C LYS A 316 -23.78 -4.20 -3.91
N GLN A 317 -24.84 -4.60 -3.19
CA GLN A 317 -25.69 -3.70 -2.41
C GLN A 317 -24.88 -3.00 -1.29
N GLU A 318 -24.06 -3.75 -0.57
CA GLU A 318 -23.19 -3.26 0.51
C GLU A 318 -21.91 -2.57 0.00
N LYS A 319 -21.71 -2.49 -1.32
CA LYS A 319 -20.54 -1.89 -1.99
C LYS A 319 -19.22 -2.55 -1.60
N ILE A 320 -19.24 -3.85 -1.34
CA ILE A 320 -18.04 -4.64 -1.04
C ILE A 320 -17.46 -5.13 -2.38
N PRO A 321 -16.14 -4.96 -2.62
CA PRO A 321 -15.48 -5.45 -3.82
C PRO A 321 -15.62 -6.98 -3.95
N VAL A 322 -15.94 -7.44 -5.17
CA VAL A 322 -16.11 -8.87 -5.47
C VAL A 322 -15.14 -9.28 -6.57
N ILE A 323 -14.34 -10.29 -6.31
CA ILE A 323 -13.34 -10.85 -7.24
C ILE A 323 -13.76 -12.27 -7.62
N PRO A 324 -14.38 -12.46 -8.78
CA PRO A 324 -14.74 -13.78 -9.28
C PRO A 324 -13.56 -14.47 -9.96
N ILE A 325 -13.33 -15.73 -9.66
CA ILE A 325 -12.31 -16.56 -10.31
C ILE A 325 -12.92 -17.26 -11.53
N VAL A 326 -12.68 -16.70 -12.71
CA VAL A 326 -13.36 -17.08 -13.97
C VAL A 326 -13.13 -18.52 -14.36
N CYS A 327 -11.91 -19.07 -14.19
CA CYS A 327 -11.59 -20.47 -14.56
C CYS A 327 -12.43 -21.51 -13.79
N THR A 328 -13.09 -21.12 -12.70
CA THR A 328 -13.95 -21.99 -11.92
C THR A 328 -15.39 -22.10 -12.46
N ASN A 329 -15.71 -21.34 -13.53
CA ASN A 329 -17.02 -21.30 -14.18
C ASN A 329 -18.21 -20.96 -13.22
N GLY A 330 -19.43 -21.41 -13.55
CA GLY A 330 -20.63 -21.23 -12.73
C GLY A 330 -20.97 -19.75 -12.46
N ASP A 331 -21.42 -19.46 -11.24
CA ASP A 331 -21.77 -18.10 -10.82
C ASP A 331 -20.59 -17.14 -10.87
N ALA A 332 -19.36 -17.62 -10.57
CA ALA A 332 -18.19 -16.77 -10.63
C ALA A 332 -17.97 -16.19 -12.05
N LYS A 333 -18.10 -16.99 -13.09
CA LYS A 333 -18.03 -16.51 -14.48
C LYS A 333 -19.15 -15.53 -14.81
N ARG A 334 -20.38 -15.83 -14.40
CA ARG A 334 -21.54 -14.95 -14.58
C ARG A 334 -21.33 -13.59 -13.91
N VAL A 335 -20.85 -13.60 -12.67
CA VAL A 335 -20.57 -12.39 -11.89
C VAL A 335 -19.49 -11.53 -12.55
N PHE A 336 -18.44 -12.15 -13.09
CA PHE A 336 -17.40 -11.44 -13.83
C PHE A 336 -17.99 -10.64 -15.00
N ASP A 337 -18.85 -11.28 -15.81
CA ASP A 337 -19.48 -10.64 -16.96
C ASP A 337 -20.44 -9.51 -16.52
N GLU A 338 -21.13 -9.65 -15.40
CA GLU A 338 -22.02 -8.61 -14.85
C GLU A 338 -21.22 -7.41 -14.29
N ILE A 339 -20.14 -7.65 -13.55
CA ILE A 339 -19.29 -6.57 -13.05
C ILE A 339 -18.72 -5.75 -14.21
N LEU A 340 -18.32 -6.40 -15.31
CA LEU A 340 -17.81 -5.68 -16.49
C LEU A 340 -18.86 -4.80 -17.17
N LYS A 341 -20.13 -5.20 -17.15
CA LYS A 341 -21.23 -4.39 -17.72
C LYS A 341 -21.52 -3.16 -16.87
N ASP A 342 -21.50 -3.34 -15.55
CA ASP A 342 -21.86 -2.31 -14.56
C ASP A 342 -20.61 -1.81 -13.82
N TRP A 343 -19.48 -1.61 -14.52
CA TRP A 343 -18.22 -1.29 -13.91
C TRP A 343 -18.30 -0.03 -13.02
N ASN A 344 -17.93 -0.19 -11.77
CA ASN A 344 -17.82 0.90 -10.80
C ASN A 344 -16.44 0.88 -10.13
N THR A 345 -15.58 1.83 -10.52
CA THR A 345 -14.21 1.93 -10.03
C THR A 345 -14.13 2.11 -8.51
N GLN A 346 -15.06 2.86 -7.90
CA GLN A 346 -15.06 3.08 -6.44
C GLN A 346 -15.39 1.81 -5.67
N ILE A 347 -16.42 1.05 -6.11
CA ILE A 347 -16.76 -0.24 -5.49
C ILE A 347 -15.61 -1.23 -5.65
N MET A 348 -14.92 -1.19 -6.79
CA MET A 348 -13.79 -2.07 -7.07
C MET A 348 -12.45 -1.55 -6.50
N GLY A 349 -12.48 -0.70 -5.46
CA GLY A 349 -11.28 -0.26 -4.75
C GLY A 349 -10.30 0.53 -5.64
N ASN A 350 -10.84 1.30 -6.60
CA ASN A 350 -10.07 2.14 -7.53
C ASN A 350 -9.07 1.39 -8.45
N ILE A 351 -9.21 0.08 -8.62
CA ILE A 351 -8.45 -0.63 -9.67
C ILE A 351 -8.97 -0.28 -11.06
N SER A 352 -8.14 -0.45 -12.08
CA SER A 352 -8.56 -0.18 -13.46
C SER A 352 -9.39 -1.36 -14.01
N ILE A 353 -10.34 -1.04 -14.90
CA ILE A 353 -11.11 -2.06 -15.62
C ILE A 353 -10.21 -3.00 -16.45
N THR A 354 -9.08 -2.46 -16.96
CA THR A 354 -8.10 -3.25 -17.73
C THR A 354 -7.46 -4.32 -16.84
N LYS A 355 -7.10 -3.96 -15.61
CA LYS A 355 -6.54 -4.91 -14.64
C LYS A 355 -7.58 -5.96 -14.22
N PHE A 356 -8.84 -5.55 -14.00
CA PHE A 356 -9.90 -6.51 -13.71
C PHE A 356 -10.15 -7.49 -14.86
N LYS A 357 -10.10 -7.02 -16.12
CA LYS A 357 -10.22 -7.86 -17.31
C LYS A 357 -9.15 -8.94 -17.41
N SER A 358 -7.96 -8.74 -16.84
CA SER A 358 -6.91 -9.78 -16.83
C SER A 358 -7.29 -11.02 -16.02
N LEU A 359 -8.32 -10.96 -15.16
CA LEU A 359 -8.87 -12.13 -14.47
C LEU A 359 -9.64 -13.10 -15.38
N ASN A 360 -9.90 -12.75 -16.64
CA ASN A 360 -10.53 -13.64 -17.60
C ASN A 360 -9.54 -14.69 -18.12
N GLN A 361 -9.09 -15.53 -17.22
CA GLN A 361 -8.07 -16.56 -17.45
C GLN A 361 -8.65 -17.94 -17.27
N TYR A 362 -8.04 -18.92 -17.93
CA TYR A 362 -8.40 -20.32 -17.85
C TYR A 362 -7.16 -21.17 -17.62
N ILE A 363 -7.27 -22.18 -16.76
CA ILE A 363 -6.20 -23.14 -16.51
C ILE A 363 -5.92 -23.95 -17.78
N ASN A 364 -4.66 -23.99 -18.20
CA ASN A 364 -4.17 -24.71 -19.36
C ASN A 364 -2.70 -25.14 -19.15
N ASN A 365 -2.01 -25.57 -20.21
CA ASN A 365 -0.60 -25.98 -20.10
C ASN A 365 0.38 -24.85 -19.74
N GLU A 366 -0.01 -23.59 -19.95
CA GLU A 366 0.80 -22.39 -19.70
C GLU A 366 0.38 -21.66 -18.42
N MET A 367 -0.89 -21.80 -18.01
CA MET A 367 -1.49 -21.10 -16.87
C MET A 367 -1.97 -22.11 -15.84
N THR A 368 -1.36 -22.15 -14.68
CA THR A 368 -1.73 -23.06 -13.58
C THR A 368 -2.79 -22.42 -12.65
N ALA A 369 -3.39 -23.24 -11.78
CA ALA A 369 -4.29 -22.74 -10.73
C ALA A 369 -3.55 -21.78 -9.76
N GLU A 370 -2.28 -22.03 -9.51
CA GLU A 370 -1.45 -21.15 -8.67
C GLU A 370 -1.23 -19.78 -9.33
N ASP A 371 -0.99 -19.73 -10.63
CA ASP A 371 -0.80 -18.47 -11.37
C ASP A 371 -2.08 -17.62 -11.34
N VAL A 372 -3.25 -18.25 -11.59
CA VAL A 372 -4.55 -17.57 -11.48
C VAL A 372 -4.77 -16.99 -10.09
N VAL A 373 -4.44 -17.75 -9.05
CA VAL A 373 -4.59 -17.27 -7.66
C VAL A 373 -3.60 -16.15 -7.34
N ASN A 374 -2.39 -16.18 -7.88
CA ASN A 374 -1.43 -15.08 -7.73
C ASN A 374 -2.00 -13.77 -8.30
N ASP A 375 -2.53 -13.79 -9.51
CA ASP A 375 -3.13 -12.61 -10.16
C ASP A 375 -4.36 -12.10 -9.40
N VAL A 376 -5.21 -13.01 -8.90
CA VAL A 376 -6.34 -12.67 -8.03
C VAL A 376 -5.85 -11.98 -6.76
N MET A 377 -4.86 -12.53 -6.08
CA MET A 377 -4.35 -11.95 -4.84
C MET A 377 -3.62 -10.62 -5.06
N ASP A 378 -3.00 -10.40 -6.21
CA ASP A 378 -2.43 -9.10 -6.58
C ASP A 378 -3.51 -8.02 -6.72
N ILE A 379 -4.67 -8.37 -7.27
CA ILE A 379 -5.83 -7.47 -7.33
C ILE A 379 -6.41 -7.23 -5.93
N VAL A 380 -6.57 -8.27 -5.12
CA VAL A 380 -7.04 -8.16 -3.73
C VAL A 380 -6.11 -7.25 -2.92
N ASN A 381 -4.80 -7.43 -3.03
CA ASN A 381 -3.82 -6.59 -2.35
C ASN A 381 -3.95 -5.12 -2.75
N GLU A 382 -4.16 -4.81 -4.03
CA GLU A 382 -4.33 -3.44 -4.51
C GLU A 382 -5.65 -2.82 -4.03
N ILE A 383 -6.75 -3.57 -4.06
CA ILE A 383 -8.06 -3.12 -3.56
C ILE A 383 -7.95 -2.75 -2.07
N ILE A 384 -7.43 -3.66 -1.26
CA ILE A 384 -7.29 -3.45 0.19
C ILE A 384 -6.38 -2.28 0.49
N PHE A 385 -5.27 -2.18 -0.24
CA PHE A 385 -4.37 -1.04 -0.13
C PHE A 385 -5.08 0.29 -0.42
N ASN A 386 -5.76 0.38 -1.55
CA ASN A 386 -6.49 1.58 -1.94
C ASN A 386 -7.60 1.95 -0.94
N GLN A 387 -8.36 0.96 -0.43
CA GLN A 387 -9.40 1.19 0.58
C GLN A 387 -8.83 1.74 1.88
N THR A 388 -7.64 1.32 2.28
CA THR A 388 -7.03 1.78 3.53
C THR A 388 -6.46 3.20 3.39
N VAL A 389 -5.89 3.52 2.25
CA VAL A 389 -5.36 4.87 1.96
C VAL A 389 -6.47 5.91 1.83
N PHE A 390 -7.67 5.53 1.37
CA PHE A 390 -8.79 6.46 1.20
C PHE A 390 -9.73 6.56 2.41
N LYS A 391 -9.59 5.70 3.43
CA LYS A 391 -10.38 5.77 4.68
C LYS A 391 -9.72 6.64 5.76
N LEU A 392 -8.48 7.10 5.55
CA LEU A 392 -7.72 8.04 6.38
C LEU A 392 -7.75 9.43 5.75
#